data_b05a70fd44c2c109eeae7b8214448477
#
_entry.id   b05a70fd44c2c109eeae7b8214448477
#
_cell.length_a   1.000
_cell.length_b   1.000
_cell.length_c   1.000
_cell.angle_alpha   90.00
_cell.angle_beta   90.00
_cell.angle_gamma   90.00
#
_symmetry.space_group_name_H-M   'P 1'
#
loop_
_entity.id
_entity.type
_entity.pdbx_description
1 polymer ?
#
loop_
_entity_poly.entity_id
_entity_poly.type
_entity_poly.pdbx_seq_one_letter_code
_entity_poly.pdbx_strand_id
1 'polypeptide(L)'
;MADSKKVSAVEYLYAHVSDANTILATIDSGLLSSYQGKDRAAWQQSYSEKRAKLAKELERLPTAGLSDGDTRAIAAMRKQMKAFTSGGALFSPGAKCQDTARKDIAYPHLKSALVACFVKIGNSLSFEGGKINRVSALDLLHETSDPGRRKAVFLAFVPLWQAINGNNEPDSPYRRMIIGAAAEAAKNGSEIDNAARDVGIDPPEVEHWLVQILDAWRESSPGDVMFEPWDFRFQAGEADRLLGTYIPRESLQPINHRYYRDLGADLEQMGTLYDLAPRPEKAALAYTEFVTHGRMVNGVWRSTVARVSAPYERGGLFVLNELVHENGHVVNITAIRNRPAFVDWPSDLFAEAFADVPAWSTYEPGWQRRYLGHEAPEQLSLRALYSAVMLDVAWSLFELRMFRAPMTDPNALWTEITSRYLHIVPHPEFSWWAVRVQLADLPGYMVNYGFGAILTAEMREHISEALGAFDTGDSRWYGWLSEHLLRYGSERDTRTLMQDFLGRPVSPHSLLEQIHRLKPVSLRQP
;
A
#
# COMPACT_ATOMS: atom_id res chain seq x y z
N MET A 1 -4.25 15.34 -38.20
CA MET A 1 -2.77 15.46 -38.00
C MET A 1 -2.37 16.70 -37.17
N ALA A 2 -2.85 17.92 -37.51
CA ALA A 2 -2.47 19.12 -36.71
C ALA A 2 -2.97 19.07 -35.25
N ASP A 3 -4.17 18.60 -35.03
CA ASP A 3 -4.78 18.55 -33.70
C ASP A 3 -4.16 17.45 -32.82
N SER A 4 -3.79 16.31 -33.38
CA SER A 4 -3.07 15.25 -32.64
C SER A 4 -1.68 15.72 -32.18
N LYS A 5 -0.98 16.58 -32.95
CA LYS A 5 0.27 17.21 -32.52
C LYS A 5 0.07 18.17 -31.34
N LYS A 6 -1.07 18.89 -31.30
CA LYS A 6 -1.41 19.75 -30.17
C LYS A 6 -1.66 18.92 -28.91
N VAL A 7 -2.41 17.80 -29.02
CA VAL A 7 -2.63 16.89 -27.89
C VAL A 7 -1.31 16.38 -27.34
N SER A 8 -0.40 15.90 -28.20
CA SER A 8 0.92 15.42 -27.77
C SER A 8 1.76 16.51 -27.07
N ALA A 9 1.67 17.75 -27.52
CA ALA A 9 2.37 18.86 -26.85
C ALA A 9 1.79 19.15 -25.44
N VAL A 10 0.47 19.04 -25.29
CA VAL A 10 -0.20 19.20 -24.01
C VAL A 10 0.13 18.03 -23.07
N GLU A 11 0.19 16.79 -23.57
CA GLU A 11 0.63 15.64 -22.78
C GLU A 11 2.07 15.77 -22.28
N TYR A 12 2.95 16.33 -23.09
CA TYR A 12 4.33 16.60 -22.63
C TYR A 12 4.36 17.60 -21.48
N LEU A 13 3.55 18.66 -21.55
CA LEU A 13 3.39 19.60 -20.46
C LEU A 13 2.75 18.96 -19.21
N TYR A 14 1.75 18.09 -19.42
CA TYR A 14 1.11 17.31 -18.37
C TYR A 14 2.13 16.44 -17.60
N ALA A 15 3.00 15.70 -18.30
CA ALA A 15 4.03 14.90 -17.66
C ALA A 15 4.93 15.73 -16.73
N HIS A 16 5.31 16.95 -17.16
CA HIS A 16 6.10 17.85 -16.32
C HIS A 16 5.34 18.41 -15.11
N VAL A 17 4.02 18.59 -15.23
CA VAL A 17 3.17 18.98 -14.09
C VAL A 17 3.07 17.82 -13.09
N SER A 18 2.89 16.59 -13.58
CA SER A 18 2.85 15.39 -12.77
C SER A 18 4.17 15.17 -12.00
N ASP A 19 5.33 15.28 -12.68
CA ASP A 19 6.65 15.19 -12.05
C ASP A 19 6.79 16.22 -10.91
N ALA A 20 6.43 17.47 -11.18
CA ALA A 20 6.53 18.54 -10.18
C ALA A 20 5.56 18.32 -9.00
N ASN A 21 4.36 17.81 -9.26
CA ASN A 21 3.38 17.49 -8.23
C ASN A 21 3.90 16.41 -7.28
N THR A 22 4.44 15.31 -7.83
CA THR A 22 5.01 14.22 -7.05
C THR A 22 6.16 14.70 -6.17
N ILE A 23 7.09 15.49 -6.74
CA ILE A 23 8.22 16.03 -5.97
C ILE A 23 7.73 16.93 -4.82
N LEU A 24 6.75 17.78 -5.07
CA LEU A 24 6.17 18.63 -4.02
C LEU A 24 5.48 17.82 -2.93
N ALA A 25 4.68 16.81 -3.31
CA ALA A 25 4.03 15.92 -2.36
C ALA A 25 5.07 15.22 -1.48
N THR A 26 6.16 14.75 -2.06
CA THR A 26 7.25 14.09 -1.35
C THR A 26 8.00 15.05 -0.40
N ILE A 27 8.22 16.31 -0.81
CA ILE A 27 8.80 17.33 0.07
C ILE A 27 7.85 17.64 1.23
N ASP A 28 6.56 17.84 0.94
CA ASP A 28 5.54 18.24 1.90
C ASP A 28 5.23 17.14 2.93
N SER A 29 5.37 15.88 2.54
CA SER A 29 5.25 14.73 3.43
C SER A 29 6.48 14.50 4.33
N GLY A 30 7.54 15.31 4.20
CA GLY A 30 8.80 15.13 4.94
C GLY A 30 9.64 13.95 4.44
N LEU A 31 9.28 13.34 3.33
CA LEU A 31 9.95 12.17 2.76
C LEU A 31 11.26 12.55 2.06
N LEU A 32 11.42 13.81 1.63
CA LEU A 32 12.64 14.40 1.10
C LEU A 32 13.16 15.50 2.03
N SER A 33 13.79 15.13 3.12
CA SER A 33 14.35 16.08 4.08
C SER A 33 15.50 16.95 3.51
N SER A 34 16.09 16.55 2.39
CA SER A 34 17.16 17.30 1.71
C SER A 34 16.65 18.54 0.94
N TYR A 35 15.34 18.65 0.69
CA TYR A 35 14.73 19.76 -0.03
C TYR A 35 13.91 20.63 0.93
N GLN A 36 14.57 21.55 1.65
CA GLN A 36 13.89 22.46 2.56
C GLN A 36 13.95 23.91 2.07
N GLY A 37 12.96 24.72 2.42
CA GLY A 37 12.99 26.16 2.24
C GLY A 37 12.95 26.63 0.79
N LYS A 38 14.07 27.15 0.27
CA LYS A 38 14.14 27.76 -1.07
C LYS A 38 13.82 26.78 -2.19
N ASP A 39 14.23 25.53 -2.05
CA ASP A 39 13.99 24.52 -3.08
C ASP A 39 12.50 24.18 -3.18
N ARG A 40 11.81 24.02 -2.05
CA ARG A 40 10.36 23.86 -2.03
C ARG A 40 9.63 25.01 -2.69
N ALA A 41 10.03 26.26 -2.38
CA ALA A 41 9.42 27.45 -2.98
C ALA A 41 9.63 27.50 -4.51
N ALA A 42 10.82 27.14 -5.00
CA ALA A 42 11.11 27.05 -6.43
C ALA A 42 10.28 25.97 -7.13
N TRP A 43 10.13 24.79 -6.51
CA TRP A 43 9.26 23.73 -7.02
C TRP A 43 7.80 24.14 -7.03
N GLN A 44 7.30 24.79 -5.97
CA GLN A 44 5.94 25.28 -5.87
C GLN A 44 5.63 26.33 -6.95
N GLN A 45 6.54 27.25 -7.19
CA GLN A 45 6.41 28.25 -8.25
C GLN A 45 6.36 27.59 -9.62
N SER A 46 7.32 26.72 -9.94
CA SER A 46 7.40 25.98 -11.21
C SER A 46 6.14 25.12 -11.45
N TYR A 47 5.66 24.43 -10.42
CA TYR A 47 4.42 23.67 -10.49
C TYR A 47 3.21 24.56 -10.81
N SER A 48 3.06 25.67 -10.06
CA SER A 48 1.93 26.59 -10.24
C SER A 48 1.88 27.19 -11.64
N GLU A 49 3.03 27.63 -12.17
CA GLU A 49 3.15 28.19 -13.51
C GLU A 49 2.81 27.15 -14.60
N LYS A 50 3.40 25.96 -14.52
CA LYS A 50 3.15 24.88 -15.48
C LYS A 50 1.71 24.38 -15.43
N ARG A 51 1.13 24.27 -14.24
CA ARG A 51 -0.26 23.85 -14.05
C ARG A 51 -1.23 24.89 -14.63
N ALA A 52 -1.01 26.18 -14.40
CA ALA A 52 -1.84 27.24 -14.98
C ALA A 52 -1.76 27.23 -16.52
N LYS A 53 -0.57 27.00 -17.06
CA LYS A 53 -0.38 26.83 -18.51
C LYS A 53 -1.12 25.59 -19.02
N LEU A 54 -0.99 24.43 -18.34
CA LEU A 54 -1.68 23.18 -18.71
C LEU A 54 -3.20 23.36 -18.74
N ALA A 55 -3.78 24.01 -17.73
CA ALA A 55 -5.22 24.31 -17.69
C ALA A 55 -5.68 25.07 -18.94
N LYS A 56 -4.98 26.16 -19.30
CA LYS A 56 -5.30 26.95 -20.52
C LYS A 56 -5.16 26.12 -21.80
N GLU A 57 -4.12 25.31 -21.91
CA GLU A 57 -3.92 24.51 -23.11
C GLU A 57 -4.97 23.40 -23.24
N LEU A 58 -5.39 22.76 -22.11
CA LEU A 58 -6.48 21.77 -22.10
C LEU A 58 -7.83 22.36 -22.52
N GLU A 59 -8.12 23.63 -22.15
CA GLU A 59 -9.33 24.35 -22.58
C GLU A 59 -9.35 24.60 -24.10
N ARG A 60 -8.17 24.83 -24.70
CA ARG A 60 -8.00 25.14 -26.13
C ARG A 60 -7.98 23.90 -27.04
N LEU A 61 -7.93 22.71 -26.46
CA LEU A 61 -7.95 21.50 -27.26
C LEU A 61 -9.33 21.32 -27.92
N PRO A 62 -9.37 20.88 -29.20
CA PRO A 62 -10.62 20.63 -29.89
C PRO A 62 -11.39 19.51 -29.20
N THR A 63 -12.71 19.56 -29.26
CA THR A 63 -13.62 18.54 -28.71
C THR A 63 -14.17 17.58 -29.77
N ALA A 64 -13.89 17.86 -31.06
CA ALA A 64 -14.37 17.07 -32.19
C ALA A 64 -13.26 16.80 -33.20
N GLY A 65 -13.38 15.74 -33.98
CA GLY A 65 -12.41 15.36 -35.00
C GLY A 65 -11.12 14.75 -34.47
N LEU A 66 -11.08 14.35 -33.22
CA LEU A 66 -9.97 13.65 -32.56
C LEU A 66 -10.10 12.14 -32.73
N SER A 67 -8.97 11.44 -32.64
CA SER A 67 -8.99 9.98 -32.47
C SER A 67 -9.55 9.58 -31.08
N ASP A 68 -10.03 8.35 -30.96
CA ASP A 68 -10.48 7.83 -29.66
C ASP A 68 -9.38 7.88 -28.61
N GLY A 69 -8.13 7.58 -28.99
CA GLY A 69 -6.97 7.67 -28.11
C GLY A 69 -6.70 9.10 -27.61
N ASP A 70 -6.82 10.12 -28.48
CA ASP A 70 -6.67 11.52 -28.09
C ASP A 70 -7.80 11.98 -27.19
N THR A 71 -9.03 11.55 -27.49
CA THR A 71 -10.21 11.86 -26.65
C THR A 71 -10.06 11.29 -25.25
N ARG A 72 -9.65 10.02 -25.11
CA ARG A 72 -9.38 9.38 -23.83
C ARG A 72 -8.24 10.06 -23.06
N ALA A 73 -7.14 10.42 -23.75
CA ALA A 73 -6.02 11.12 -23.14
C ALA A 73 -6.41 12.49 -22.57
N ILE A 74 -7.21 13.26 -23.31
CA ILE A 74 -7.73 14.56 -22.83
C ILE A 74 -8.63 14.35 -21.61
N ALA A 75 -9.48 13.34 -21.63
CA ALA A 75 -10.36 13.02 -20.50
C ALA A 75 -9.55 12.64 -19.24
N ALA A 76 -8.52 11.81 -19.40
CA ALA A 76 -7.62 11.42 -18.31
C ALA A 76 -6.89 12.64 -17.72
N MET A 77 -6.27 13.48 -18.56
CA MET A 77 -5.60 14.70 -18.11
C MET A 77 -6.56 15.65 -17.39
N ARG A 78 -7.79 15.85 -17.89
CA ARG A 78 -8.81 16.69 -17.24
C ARG A 78 -9.26 16.13 -15.89
N LYS A 79 -9.41 14.82 -15.78
CA LYS A 79 -9.73 14.13 -14.51
C LYS A 79 -8.62 14.37 -13.48
N GLN A 80 -7.38 14.15 -13.87
CA GLN A 80 -6.23 14.31 -12.99
C GLN A 80 -5.98 15.79 -12.61
N MET A 81 -6.23 16.73 -13.53
CA MET A 81 -6.16 18.15 -13.21
C MET A 81 -7.17 18.57 -12.14
N LYS A 82 -8.33 17.93 -12.06
CA LYS A 82 -9.28 18.15 -10.93
C LYS A 82 -8.72 17.59 -9.64
N ALA A 83 -8.10 16.42 -9.66
CA ALA A 83 -7.42 15.84 -8.49
C ALA A 83 -6.30 16.75 -7.98
N PHE A 84 -5.47 17.31 -8.87
CA PHE A 84 -4.44 18.30 -8.51
C PHE A 84 -5.01 19.58 -7.89
N THR A 85 -6.28 19.94 -8.18
CA THR A 85 -6.94 21.14 -7.60
C THR A 85 -7.65 20.86 -6.29
N SER A 86 -8.19 19.67 -6.11
CA SER A 86 -8.92 19.33 -4.88
C SER A 86 -8.01 19.09 -3.67
N GLY A 87 -6.69 19.36 -3.84
CA GLY A 87 -5.74 19.29 -2.75
C GLY A 87 -5.56 17.86 -2.29
N GLY A 88 -5.14 16.99 -3.21
CA GLY A 88 -4.51 15.72 -2.87
C GLY A 88 -3.17 15.90 -2.14
N ALA A 89 -2.96 17.04 -1.46
CA ALA A 89 -1.93 17.14 -0.46
C ALA A 89 -2.32 16.19 0.66
N LEU A 90 -1.58 15.10 0.79
CA LEU A 90 -1.61 14.20 1.95
C LEU A 90 -1.60 15.00 3.27
N PHE A 91 -1.12 16.23 3.24
CA PHE A 91 -0.96 17.10 4.39
C PHE A 91 -1.47 18.52 4.08
N SER A 92 -2.41 19.02 4.87
CA SER A 92 -2.68 20.46 4.92
C SER A 92 -1.45 21.14 5.49
N PRO A 93 -0.80 22.06 4.76
CA PRO A 93 0.35 22.80 5.30
C PRO A 93 -0.01 23.43 6.64
N GLY A 94 0.74 23.11 7.69
CA GLY A 94 0.55 23.65 9.04
C GLY A 94 -0.36 22.86 9.97
N ALA A 95 -0.97 21.75 9.54
CA ALA A 95 -1.69 20.84 10.45
C ALA A 95 -0.73 20.22 11.47
N LYS A 96 -1.11 20.23 12.74
CA LYS A 96 -0.30 19.69 13.85
C LYS A 96 -1.08 18.63 14.60
N CYS A 97 -0.38 17.64 15.14
CA CYS A 97 -1.00 16.58 15.93
C CYS A 97 -1.90 17.13 17.07
N GLN A 98 -1.51 18.20 17.73
CA GLN A 98 -2.32 18.83 18.79
C GLN A 98 -3.67 19.38 18.30
N ASP A 99 -3.83 19.63 17.00
CA ASP A 99 -5.09 20.14 16.43
C ASP A 99 -6.19 19.08 16.50
N THR A 100 -5.86 17.79 16.63
CA THR A 100 -6.84 16.70 16.79
C THR A 100 -7.75 16.89 18.00
N ALA A 101 -7.30 17.58 19.04
CA ALA A 101 -8.09 17.91 20.23
C ALA A 101 -9.18 18.96 19.97
N ARG A 102 -9.06 19.75 18.91
CA ARG A 102 -10.02 20.81 18.57
C ARG A 102 -11.29 20.22 17.97
N LYS A 103 -12.44 20.54 18.54
CA LYS A 103 -13.74 20.02 18.07
C LYS A 103 -14.33 20.80 16.88
N ASP A 104 -13.82 22.00 16.61
CA ASP A 104 -14.32 22.95 15.61
C ASP A 104 -13.58 22.88 14.26
N ILE A 105 -12.63 21.96 14.07
CA ILE A 105 -11.85 21.87 12.84
C ILE A 105 -12.59 21.10 11.73
N ALA A 106 -12.42 21.59 10.50
CA ALA A 106 -12.98 20.96 9.32
C ALA A 106 -12.34 19.58 9.05
N TYR A 107 -13.11 18.66 8.45
CA TYR A 107 -12.69 17.30 8.12
C TYR A 107 -11.32 17.22 7.42
N PRO A 108 -11.01 17.99 6.36
CA PRO A 108 -9.70 17.89 5.69
C PRO A 108 -8.53 18.27 6.60
N HIS A 109 -8.71 19.24 7.51
CA HIS A 109 -7.67 19.62 8.45
C HIS A 109 -7.51 18.58 9.58
N LEU A 110 -8.62 18.01 10.07
CA LEU A 110 -8.59 16.92 11.05
C LEU A 110 -7.85 15.70 10.50
N LYS A 111 -8.13 15.32 9.27
CA LYS A 111 -7.41 14.25 8.56
C LYS A 111 -5.90 14.49 8.57
N SER A 112 -5.47 15.67 8.13
CA SER A 112 -4.05 16.05 8.12
C SER A 112 -3.43 16.11 9.51
N ALA A 113 -4.18 16.55 10.53
CA ALA A 113 -3.69 16.54 11.91
C ALA A 113 -3.51 15.14 12.48
N LEU A 114 -4.39 14.20 12.13
CA LEU A 114 -4.23 12.78 12.50
C LEU A 114 -2.97 12.18 11.87
N VAL A 115 -2.72 12.43 10.58
CA VAL A 115 -1.49 11.98 9.92
C VAL A 115 -0.24 12.59 10.59
N ALA A 116 -0.29 13.88 10.95
CA ALA A 116 0.79 14.52 11.70
C ALA A 116 1.08 13.84 13.06
N CYS A 117 0.07 13.20 13.69
CA CYS A 117 0.27 12.38 14.89
C CYS A 117 1.09 11.12 14.58
N PHE A 118 0.82 10.43 13.47
CA PHE A 118 1.61 9.26 13.06
C PHE A 118 3.08 9.63 12.83
N VAL A 119 3.35 10.74 12.14
CA VAL A 119 4.72 11.21 11.91
C VAL A 119 5.39 11.59 13.24
N LYS A 120 4.72 12.37 14.09
CA LYS A 120 5.32 12.88 15.32
C LYS A 120 5.50 11.81 16.39
N ILE A 121 4.46 11.00 16.65
CA ILE A 121 4.44 10.01 17.73
C ILE A 121 4.98 8.69 17.22
N GLY A 122 4.58 8.25 16.01
CA GLY A 122 5.01 7.00 15.41
C GLY A 122 6.53 6.91 15.17
N ASN A 123 7.21 8.04 14.99
CA ASN A 123 8.68 8.07 14.91
C ASN A 123 9.39 8.05 16.27
N SER A 124 8.68 8.13 17.39
CA SER A 124 9.30 8.39 18.69
C SER A 124 8.55 7.73 19.85
N LEU A 125 8.17 6.45 19.67
CA LEU A 125 7.58 5.63 20.69
C LEU A 125 8.59 5.41 21.83
N SER A 126 8.15 5.44 23.08
CA SER A 126 9.02 5.22 24.24
C SER A 126 9.03 3.75 24.62
N PHE A 127 10.20 3.13 24.61
CA PHE A 127 10.39 1.73 24.95
C PHE A 127 11.74 1.50 25.63
N GLU A 128 11.77 0.83 26.79
CA GLU A 128 12.98 0.48 27.56
C GLU A 128 13.94 1.68 27.80
N GLY A 129 13.39 2.84 28.09
CA GLY A 129 14.18 4.06 28.35
C GLY A 129 14.73 4.75 27.09
N GLY A 130 14.51 4.20 25.90
CA GLY A 130 14.90 4.75 24.60
C GLY A 130 13.70 5.18 23.75
N LYS A 131 13.99 5.50 22.48
CA LYS A 131 13.00 5.80 21.45
C LYS A 131 13.14 4.81 20.30
N ILE A 132 12.01 4.31 19.83
CA ILE A 132 11.91 3.47 18.62
C ILE A 132 10.85 4.03 17.69
N ASN A 133 10.99 3.80 16.40
CA ASN A 133 9.94 4.14 15.44
C ASN A 133 8.87 3.02 15.36
N ARG A 134 7.74 3.34 14.75
CA ARG A 134 6.60 2.42 14.60
C ARG A 134 6.97 1.13 13.86
N VAL A 135 7.77 1.22 12.79
CA VAL A 135 8.17 0.06 11.98
C VAL A 135 9.01 -0.89 12.83
N SER A 136 10.05 -0.37 13.50
CA SER A 136 10.89 -1.17 14.41
C SER A 136 10.10 -1.77 15.58
N ALA A 137 9.09 -1.06 16.09
CA ALA A 137 8.24 -1.59 17.16
C ALA A 137 7.36 -2.76 16.67
N LEU A 138 6.80 -2.65 15.46
CA LEU A 138 6.04 -3.75 14.85
C LEU A 138 6.91 -4.97 14.57
N ASP A 139 8.14 -4.75 14.09
CA ASP A 139 9.13 -5.79 13.87
C ASP A 139 9.53 -6.52 15.18
N LEU A 140 9.75 -5.77 16.26
CA LEU A 140 10.01 -6.37 17.58
C LEU A 140 8.87 -7.28 18.08
N LEU A 141 7.63 -7.04 17.68
CA LEU A 141 6.52 -7.94 18.01
C LEU A 141 6.61 -9.30 17.29
N HIS A 142 7.29 -9.38 16.15
CA HIS A 142 7.56 -10.66 15.46
C HIS A 142 8.71 -11.44 16.10
N GLU A 143 9.73 -10.76 16.63
CA GLU A 143 11.00 -11.38 17.05
C GLU A 143 11.10 -11.66 18.55
N THR A 144 10.47 -10.81 19.41
CA THR A 144 10.66 -10.85 20.85
C THR A 144 10.06 -12.11 21.46
N SER A 145 10.89 -12.99 22.04
CA SER A 145 10.46 -14.27 22.63
C SER A 145 9.78 -14.13 23.99
N ASP A 146 10.11 -13.08 24.78
CA ASP A 146 9.51 -12.82 26.08
C ASP A 146 8.12 -12.18 25.95
N PRO A 147 7.04 -12.81 26.44
CA PRO A 147 5.69 -12.28 26.33
C PRO A 147 5.48 -10.95 27.06
N GLY A 148 6.15 -10.78 28.22
CA GLY A 148 6.07 -9.54 28.99
C GLY A 148 6.70 -8.37 28.24
N ARG A 149 7.83 -8.62 27.57
CA ARG A 149 8.48 -7.64 26.71
C ARG A 149 7.65 -7.34 25.46
N ARG A 150 7.02 -8.34 24.82
CA ARG A 150 6.08 -8.10 23.71
C ARG A 150 4.93 -7.21 24.13
N LYS A 151 4.31 -7.50 25.31
CA LYS A 151 3.29 -6.63 25.86
C LYS A 151 3.78 -5.20 26.08
N ALA A 152 5.01 -5.02 26.57
CA ALA A 152 5.59 -3.69 26.75
C ALA A 152 5.79 -2.95 25.41
N VAL A 153 6.26 -3.64 24.34
CA VAL A 153 6.34 -3.09 22.97
C VAL A 153 4.96 -2.69 22.47
N PHE A 154 3.96 -3.56 22.63
CA PHE A 154 2.58 -3.30 22.24
C PHE A 154 2.02 -2.07 22.95
N LEU A 155 2.21 -1.96 24.25
CA LEU A 155 1.74 -0.81 25.03
C LEU A 155 2.52 0.48 24.76
N ALA A 156 3.71 0.41 24.14
CA ALA A 156 4.43 1.60 23.69
C ALA A 156 3.65 2.39 22.62
N PHE A 157 2.69 1.77 21.93
CA PHE A 157 1.79 2.42 20.99
C PHE A 157 0.65 3.23 21.63
N VAL A 158 0.37 3.07 22.91
CA VAL A 158 -0.76 3.75 23.59
C VAL A 158 -0.81 5.25 23.33
N PRO A 159 0.30 6.02 23.37
CA PRO A 159 0.26 7.44 23.04
C PRO A 159 -0.20 7.74 21.60
N LEU A 160 0.13 6.87 20.65
CA LEU A 160 -0.36 6.98 19.27
C LEU A 160 -1.87 6.69 19.21
N TRP A 161 -2.32 5.60 19.84
CA TRP A 161 -3.75 5.25 19.87
C TRP A 161 -4.60 6.35 20.51
N GLN A 162 -4.12 6.93 21.60
CA GLN A 162 -4.80 8.05 22.26
C GLN A 162 -4.83 9.32 21.37
N ALA A 163 -3.78 9.59 20.61
CA ALA A 163 -3.78 10.71 19.68
C ALA A 163 -4.79 10.51 18.54
N ILE A 164 -5.02 9.26 18.10
CA ILE A 164 -5.95 8.92 17.02
C ILE A 164 -7.39 8.78 17.54
N ASN A 165 -7.62 8.09 18.64
CA ASN A 165 -8.97 7.74 19.12
C ASN A 165 -9.31 8.25 20.52
N GLY A 166 -8.50 9.13 21.11
CA GLY A 166 -8.74 9.60 22.49
C GLY A 166 -8.75 8.41 23.49
N ASN A 167 -9.71 8.43 24.41
CA ASN A 167 -10.05 7.28 25.27
C ASN A 167 -11.31 6.56 24.73
N ASN A 168 -11.48 6.53 23.41
CA ASN A 168 -12.61 5.96 22.71
C ASN A 168 -13.95 6.70 22.93
N GLU A 169 -13.91 8.02 23.16
CA GLU A 169 -15.12 8.83 23.33
C GLU A 169 -15.94 8.88 22.01
N PRO A 170 -17.26 9.10 22.11
CA PRO A 170 -18.14 9.21 20.92
C PRO A 170 -17.75 10.32 19.95
N ASP A 171 -17.04 11.34 20.40
CA ASP A 171 -16.52 12.45 19.61
C ASP A 171 -14.99 12.44 19.49
N SER A 172 -14.37 11.25 19.60
CA SER A 172 -12.92 11.06 19.41
C SER A 172 -12.46 11.59 18.05
N PRO A 173 -11.18 11.93 17.88
CA PRO A 173 -10.68 12.43 16.60
C PRO A 173 -10.99 11.49 15.43
N TYR A 174 -10.76 10.17 15.60
CA TYR A 174 -11.07 9.20 14.56
C TYR A 174 -12.57 9.14 14.22
N ARG A 175 -13.46 9.11 15.24
CA ARG A 175 -14.92 9.07 14.98
C ARG A 175 -15.41 10.30 14.22
N ARG A 176 -14.91 11.47 14.58
CA ARG A 176 -15.21 12.72 13.84
C ARG A 176 -14.68 12.66 12.41
N MET A 177 -13.49 12.10 12.22
CA MET A 177 -12.87 11.94 10.90
C MET A 177 -13.68 10.97 10.03
N ILE A 178 -14.06 9.78 10.53
CA ILE A 178 -14.80 8.78 9.74
C ILE A 178 -16.22 9.25 9.41
N ILE A 179 -16.87 10.02 10.28
CA ILE A 179 -18.16 10.69 9.97
C ILE A 179 -17.99 11.64 8.78
N GLY A 180 -16.92 12.44 8.78
CA GLY A 180 -16.60 13.35 7.67
C GLY A 180 -16.28 12.59 6.38
N ALA A 181 -15.50 11.51 6.49
CA ALA A 181 -15.16 10.66 5.35
C ALA A 181 -16.40 9.98 4.74
N ALA A 182 -17.28 9.42 5.57
CA ALA A 182 -18.53 8.80 5.11
C ALA A 182 -19.46 9.82 4.44
N ALA A 183 -19.55 11.04 4.99
CA ALA A 183 -20.33 12.13 4.39
C ALA A 183 -19.76 12.59 3.04
N GLU A 184 -18.44 12.61 2.91
CA GLU A 184 -17.77 12.92 1.64
C GLU A 184 -17.95 11.79 0.61
N ALA A 185 -17.79 10.55 1.04
CA ALA A 185 -18.03 9.36 0.22
C ALA A 185 -19.45 9.28 -0.35
N ALA A 186 -20.45 9.66 0.44
CA ALA A 186 -21.84 9.71 0.01
C ALA A 186 -22.10 10.70 -1.15
N LYS A 187 -21.22 11.70 -1.31
CA LYS A 187 -21.33 12.71 -2.38
C LYS A 187 -20.51 12.35 -3.61
N ASN A 188 -19.32 11.79 -3.40
CA ASN A 188 -18.28 11.67 -4.43
C ASN A 188 -17.91 10.21 -4.74
N GLY A 189 -18.45 9.24 -4.02
CA GLY A 189 -18.02 7.85 -4.01
C GLY A 189 -16.83 7.64 -3.05
N SER A 190 -16.52 6.39 -2.73
CA SER A 190 -15.46 5.98 -1.81
C SER A 190 -14.43 5.10 -2.51
N GLU A 191 -13.28 4.92 -1.87
CA GLU A 191 -12.28 3.90 -2.28
C GLU A 191 -12.89 2.49 -2.24
N ILE A 192 -13.83 2.23 -1.34
CA ILE A 192 -14.58 0.96 -1.28
C ILE A 192 -15.40 0.74 -2.56
N ASP A 193 -16.09 1.80 -3.05
CA ASP A 193 -16.86 1.72 -4.31
C ASP A 193 -15.92 1.59 -5.53
N ASN A 194 -14.73 2.21 -5.46
CA ASN A 194 -13.70 2.06 -6.50
C ASN A 194 -13.21 0.62 -6.56
N ALA A 195 -12.84 0.03 -5.42
CA ALA A 195 -12.37 -1.35 -5.33
C ALA A 195 -13.45 -2.36 -5.80
N ALA A 196 -14.71 -2.15 -5.43
CA ALA A 196 -15.82 -2.98 -5.92
C ALA A 196 -15.92 -2.95 -7.45
N ARG A 197 -15.85 -1.75 -8.06
CA ARG A 197 -15.85 -1.60 -9.52
C ARG A 197 -14.64 -2.25 -10.18
N ASP A 198 -13.47 -2.13 -9.56
CA ASP A 198 -12.21 -2.67 -10.08
C ASP A 198 -12.24 -4.20 -10.16
N VAL A 199 -12.86 -4.88 -9.21
CA VAL A 199 -13.03 -6.34 -9.27
C VAL A 199 -14.34 -6.76 -9.97
N GLY A 200 -15.24 -5.83 -10.27
CA GLY A 200 -16.46 -6.06 -11.03
C GLY A 200 -17.62 -6.62 -10.22
N ILE A 201 -17.71 -6.27 -8.94
CA ILE A 201 -18.83 -6.62 -8.05
C ILE A 201 -19.59 -5.37 -7.61
N ASP A 202 -20.79 -5.57 -7.07
CA ASP A 202 -21.55 -4.50 -6.45
C ASP A 202 -21.00 -4.18 -5.04
N PRO A 203 -21.06 -2.91 -4.59
CA PRO A 203 -20.54 -2.53 -3.28
C PRO A 203 -21.09 -3.33 -2.07
N PRO A 204 -22.34 -3.80 -2.04
CA PRO A 204 -22.81 -4.70 -0.99
C PRO A 204 -22.06 -6.04 -0.90
N GLU A 205 -21.56 -6.57 -2.01
CA GLU A 205 -20.82 -7.85 -2.05
C GLU A 205 -19.43 -7.78 -1.47
N VAL A 206 -18.86 -6.56 -1.32
CA VAL A 206 -17.53 -6.34 -0.73
C VAL A 206 -17.43 -7.02 0.63
N GLU A 207 -18.41 -6.82 1.52
CA GLU A 207 -18.40 -7.44 2.84
C GLU A 207 -18.48 -8.98 2.75
N HIS A 208 -19.30 -9.48 1.83
CA HIS A 208 -19.44 -10.92 1.66
C HIS A 208 -18.11 -11.60 1.31
N TRP A 209 -17.35 -11.04 0.38
CA TRP A 209 -16.04 -11.58 0.01
C TRP A 209 -15.02 -11.51 1.16
N LEU A 210 -14.94 -10.37 1.88
CA LEU A 210 -14.05 -10.23 3.03
C LEU A 210 -14.39 -11.23 4.13
N VAL A 211 -15.69 -11.41 4.43
CA VAL A 211 -16.16 -12.37 5.45
C VAL A 211 -15.87 -13.81 5.00
N GLN A 212 -16.09 -14.15 3.74
CA GLN A 212 -15.80 -15.48 3.19
C GLN A 212 -14.32 -15.86 3.34
N ILE A 213 -13.41 -14.90 3.07
CA ILE A 213 -11.95 -15.09 3.25
C ILE A 213 -11.61 -15.30 4.73
N LEU A 214 -12.15 -14.47 5.61
CA LEU A 214 -11.91 -14.57 7.05
C LEU A 214 -12.50 -15.84 7.67
N ASP A 215 -13.66 -16.30 7.20
CA ASP A 215 -14.25 -17.57 7.63
C ASP A 215 -13.38 -18.76 7.19
N ALA A 216 -12.89 -18.78 5.95
CA ALA A 216 -11.96 -19.81 5.46
C ALA A 216 -10.66 -19.86 6.30
N TRP A 217 -10.12 -18.69 6.65
CA TRP A 217 -8.95 -18.60 7.54
C TRP A 217 -9.25 -19.17 8.93
N ARG A 218 -10.36 -18.76 9.53
CA ARG A 218 -10.78 -19.26 10.84
C ARG A 218 -10.89 -20.79 10.84
N GLU A 219 -11.48 -21.38 9.80
CA GLU A 219 -11.64 -22.83 9.64
C GLU A 219 -10.31 -23.56 9.44
N SER A 220 -9.32 -22.92 8.83
CA SER A 220 -7.96 -23.47 8.67
C SER A 220 -7.11 -23.41 9.94
N SER A 221 -7.58 -22.69 10.97
CA SER A 221 -6.84 -22.45 12.21
C SER A 221 -7.27 -23.44 13.31
N PRO A 222 -6.38 -23.83 14.26
CA PRO A 222 -6.77 -24.65 15.41
C PRO A 222 -7.80 -23.93 16.27
N GLY A 223 -9.00 -24.51 16.41
CA GLY A 223 -10.21 -23.80 16.86
C GLY A 223 -10.23 -23.25 18.30
N ASP A 224 -9.33 -23.68 19.19
CA ASP A 224 -9.48 -23.44 20.63
C ASP A 224 -8.35 -22.59 21.25
N VAL A 225 -7.37 -22.14 20.46
CA VAL A 225 -6.25 -21.36 20.98
C VAL A 225 -6.44 -19.89 20.62
N MET A 226 -6.67 -19.07 21.66
CA MET A 226 -6.69 -17.60 21.49
C MET A 226 -5.35 -17.00 21.88
N PHE A 227 -4.95 -15.96 21.16
CA PHE A 227 -3.70 -15.24 21.38
C PHE A 227 -3.98 -13.86 21.93
N GLU A 228 -3.12 -13.40 22.81
CA GLU A 228 -3.11 -12.00 23.18
C GLU A 228 -2.75 -11.13 21.97
N PRO A 229 -3.26 -9.90 21.83
CA PRO A 229 -2.98 -9.06 20.67
C PRO A 229 -1.48 -8.79 20.46
N TRP A 230 -0.68 -8.77 21.53
CA TRP A 230 0.79 -8.65 21.45
C TRP A 230 1.50 -9.96 21.06
N ASP A 231 0.82 -11.10 21.14
CA ASP A 231 1.37 -12.41 20.76
C ASP A 231 1.03 -12.81 19.32
N PHE A 232 0.01 -12.21 18.73
CA PHE A 232 -0.45 -12.55 17.37
C PHE A 232 0.68 -12.46 16.33
N ARG A 233 1.41 -11.33 16.31
CA ARG A 233 2.53 -11.15 15.40
C ARG A 233 3.69 -12.09 15.68
N PHE A 234 3.94 -12.40 16.95
CA PHE A 234 4.96 -13.37 17.33
C PHE A 234 4.63 -14.78 16.82
N GLN A 235 3.39 -15.21 16.93
CA GLN A 235 2.95 -16.50 16.38
C GLN A 235 3.05 -16.53 14.86
N ALA A 236 2.64 -15.48 14.19
CA ALA A 236 2.82 -15.32 12.74
C ALA A 236 4.31 -15.26 12.32
N GLY A 237 5.19 -14.72 13.16
CA GLY A 237 6.61 -14.46 12.87
C GLY A 237 7.56 -15.65 13.06
N GLU A 238 7.09 -16.90 13.13
CA GLU A 238 7.99 -18.04 13.34
C GLU A 238 8.98 -18.22 12.19
N ALA A 239 8.54 -18.04 10.95
CA ALA A 239 9.43 -18.08 9.78
C ALA A 239 10.49 -16.95 9.83
N ASP A 240 10.10 -15.76 10.29
CA ASP A 240 11.03 -14.63 10.47
C ASP A 240 12.13 -14.95 11.47
N ARG A 241 11.77 -15.54 12.62
CA ARG A 241 12.76 -15.92 13.65
C ARG A 241 13.70 -17.02 13.18
N LEU A 242 13.22 -17.98 12.38
CA LEU A 242 14.05 -19.04 11.83
C LEU A 242 15.03 -18.51 10.78
N LEU A 243 14.63 -17.50 9.99
CA LEU A 243 15.39 -17.00 8.86
C LEU A 243 16.11 -15.67 9.12
N GLY A 244 15.75 -14.94 10.18
CA GLY A 244 16.23 -13.59 10.45
C GLY A 244 17.75 -13.45 10.52
N THR A 245 18.46 -14.46 11.06
CA THR A 245 19.93 -14.48 11.14
C THR A 245 20.61 -14.54 9.77
N TYR A 246 19.91 -14.99 8.74
CA TYR A 246 20.40 -15.09 7.36
C TYR A 246 20.07 -13.83 6.53
N ILE A 247 19.35 -12.88 7.12
CA ILE A 247 18.91 -11.66 6.44
C ILE A 247 19.34 -10.44 7.27
N PRO A 248 20.66 -10.17 7.40
CA PRO A 248 21.11 -8.93 8.02
C PRO A 248 20.70 -7.73 7.17
N ARG A 249 20.60 -6.55 7.78
CA ARG A 249 20.12 -5.32 7.12
C ARG A 249 20.86 -5.02 5.81
N GLU A 250 22.16 -5.18 5.79
CA GLU A 250 23.01 -4.93 4.63
C GLU A 250 22.78 -5.90 3.47
N SER A 251 22.13 -7.04 3.72
CA SER A 251 21.78 -8.02 2.69
C SER A 251 20.43 -7.78 2.03
N LEU A 252 19.58 -6.92 2.58
CA LEU A 252 18.24 -6.66 2.07
C LEU A 252 18.25 -6.27 0.58
N GLN A 253 18.96 -5.21 0.23
CA GLN A 253 19.03 -4.72 -1.15
C GLN A 253 19.76 -5.69 -2.09
N PRO A 254 20.92 -6.30 -1.75
CA PRO A 254 21.56 -7.33 -2.57
C PRO A 254 20.67 -8.53 -2.88
N ILE A 255 19.92 -9.08 -1.88
CA ILE A 255 19.00 -10.20 -2.08
C ILE A 255 17.87 -9.79 -3.02
N ASN A 256 17.24 -8.65 -2.73
CA ASN A 256 16.16 -8.10 -3.53
C ASN A 256 16.57 -7.88 -5.00
N HIS A 257 17.73 -7.25 -5.24
CA HIS A 257 18.23 -7.03 -6.61
C HIS A 257 18.54 -8.33 -7.34
N ARG A 258 19.08 -9.34 -6.65
CA ARG A 258 19.33 -10.65 -7.26
C ARG A 258 18.04 -11.32 -7.68
N TYR A 259 17.00 -11.30 -6.83
CA TYR A 259 15.70 -11.88 -7.14
C TYR A 259 15.06 -11.21 -8.37
N TYR A 260 14.97 -9.88 -8.38
CA TYR A 260 14.39 -9.18 -9.52
C TYR A 260 15.19 -9.37 -10.82
N ARG A 261 16.51 -9.42 -10.72
CA ARG A 261 17.35 -9.74 -11.89
C ARG A 261 17.07 -11.14 -12.43
N ASP A 262 16.88 -12.12 -11.57
CA ASP A 262 16.50 -13.48 -11.96
C ASP A 262 15.09 -13.53 -12.57
N LEU A 263 14.20 -12.59 -12.23
CA LEU A 263 12.91 -12.38 -12.88
C LEU A 263 12.99 -11.58 -14.20
N GLY A 264 14.17 -11.19 -14.63
CA GLY A 264 14.39 -10.38 -15.83
C GLY A 264 14.19 -8.87 -15.63
N ALA A 265 14.01 -8.41 -14.40
CA ALA A 265 13.83 -7.00 -14.02
C ALA A 265 15.10 -6.46 -13.33
N ASP A 266 16.02 -5.86 -14.08
CA ASP A 266 17.23 -5.28 -13.52
C ASP A 266 16.95 -3.88 -12.94
N LEU A 267 16.71 -3.80 -11.63
CA LEU A 267 16.36 -2.57 -10.91
C LEU A 267 17.43 -1.48 -11.01
N GLU A 268 18.71 -1.85 -11.13
CA GLU A 268 19.81 -0.90 -11.30
C GLU A 268 19.77 -0.27 -12.70
N GLN A 269 19.57 -1.10 -13.73
CA GLN A 269 19.41 -0.61 -15.10
C GLN A 269 18.12 0.21 -15.30
N MET A 270 17.08 -0.05 -14.51
CA MET A 270 15.86 0.76 -14.48
C MET A 270 16.10 2.15 -13.86
N GLY A 271 17.24 2.38 -13.21
CA GLY A 271 17.57 3.66 -12.57
C GLY A 271 16.79 3.92 -11.29
N THR A 272 16.39 2.86 -10.59
CA THR A 272 15.65 2.95 -9.32
C THR A 272 16.43 3.73 -8.27
N LEU A 273 15.80 4.68 -7.63
CA LEU A 273 16.37 5.45 -6.53
C LEU A 273 15.98 4.82 -5.19
N TYR A 274 16.93 4.77 -4.27
CA TYR A 274 16.72 4.19 -2.93
C TYR A 274 17.03 5.20 -1.83
N ASP A 275 16.10 5.30 -0.88
CA ASP A 275 16.26 6.04 0.37
C ASP A 275 15.84 5.11 1.54
N LEU A 276 16.76 4.23 1.97
CA LEU A 276 16.49 3.18 2.96
C LEU A 276 17.07 3.50 4.35
N ALA A 277 17.74 4.64 4.53
CA ALA A 277 18.32 5.00 5.81
C ALA A 277 17.26 5.63 6.74
N PRO A 278 17.18 5.18 8.00
CA PRO A 278 16.33 5.83 8.99
C PRO A 278 16.88 7.21 9.37
N ARG A 279 15.99 8.16 9.65
CA ARG A 279 16.30 9.48 10.19
C ARG A 279 15.06 10.10 10.86
N PRO A 280 15.20 11.02 11.83
CA PRO A 280 14.10 11.51 12.65
C PRO A 280 12.93 12.15 11.88
N GLU A 281 13.22 12.87 10.79
CA GLU A 281 12.19 13.56 10.00
C GLU A 281 11.56 12.69 8.91
N LYS A 282 12.06 11.46 8.73
CA LYS A 282 11.52 10.55 7.74
C LYS A 282 10.24 9.89 8.23
N ALA A 283 9.24 9.78 7.38
CA ALA A 283 8.02 9.05 7.71
C ALA A 283 8.34 7.58 8.06
N ALA A 284 7.73 7.08 9.13
CA ALA A 284 7.92 5.70 9.60
C ALA A 284 7.03 4.73 8.81
N LEU A 285 7.24 4.68 7.48
CA LEU A 285 6.59 3.76 6.55
C LEU A 285 7.49 3.50 5.33
N ALA A 286 7.31 2.37 4.67
CA ALA A 286 7.85 2.13 3.34
C ALA A 286 6.84 2.60 2.28
N TYR A 287 7.34 3.09 1.15
CA TYR A 287 6.51 3.49 0.01
C TYR A 287 7.38 3.64 -1.25
N THR A 288 6.73 3.51 -2.40
CA THR A 288 7.33 3.74 -3.71
C THR A 288 6.55 4.80 -4.48
N GLU A 289 7.28 5.65 -5.20
CA GLU A 289 6.68 6.77 -5.92
C GLU A 289 7.28 6.98 -7.31
N PHE A 290 6.53 7.66 -8.17
CA PHE A 290 7.02 8.20 -9.43
C PHE A 290 7.93 9.41 -9.15
N VAL A 291 9.16 9.40 -9.68
CA VAL A 291 10.04 10.57 -9.67
C VAL A 291 9.93 11.34 -10.98
N THR A 292 9.96 10.61 -12.10
CA THR A 292 9.68 11.16 -13.43
C THR A 292 8.78 10.20 -14.18
N HIS A 293 7.80 10.75 -14.93
CA HIS A 293 6.89 9.93 -15.72
C HIS A 293 7.50 9.63 -17.09
N GLY A 294 7.34 8.40 -17.55
CA GLY A 294 7.85 7.91 -18.84
C GLY A 294 7.30 8.71 -20.02
N ARG A 295 8.15 8.98 -21.02
CA ARG A 295 7.78 9.74 -22.21
C ARG A 295 8.79 9.62 -23.34
N MET A 296 8.36 9.97 -24.54
CA MET A 296 9.27 10.12 -25.69
C MET A 296 10.06 11.41 -25.56
N VAL A 297 11.39 11.34 -25.67
CA VAL A 297 12.28 12.50 -25.72
C VAL A 297 13.18 12.35 -26.97
N ASN A 298 13.07 13.25 -27.93
CA ASN A 298 13.82 13.19 -29.19
C ASN A 298 13.72 11.83 -29.91
N GLY A 299 12.52 11.25 -29.94
CA GLY A 299 12.26 9.96 -30.60
C GLY A 299 12.72 8.72 -29.82
N VAL A 300 13.26 8.88 -28.62
CA VAL A 300 13.71 7.80 -27.74
C VAL A 300 12.80 7.72 -26.52
N TRP A 301 12.33 6.52 -26.19
CA TRP A 301 11.57 6.30 -24.96
C TRP A 301 12.47 6.49 -23.73
N ARG A 302 12.05 7.33 -22.81
CA ARG A 302 12.63 7.46 -21.48
C ARG A 302 11.65 6.85 -20.49
N SER A 303 12.07 5.77 -19.84
CA SER A 303 11.25 5.08 -18.84
C SER A 303 10.99 5.97 -17.63
N THR A 304 9.92 5.67 -16.93
CA THR A 304 9.63 6.23 -15.60
C THR A 304 10.78 5.92 -14.66
N VAL A 305 11.16 6.88 -13.83
CA VAL A 305 12.07 6.66 -12.70
C VAL A 305 11.23 6.56 -11.43
N ALA A 306 11.46 5.51 -10.69
CA ALA A 306 10.83 5.25 -9.40
C ALA A 306 11.80 5.47 -8.23
N ARG A 307 11.28 5.79 -7.04
CA ARG A 307 12.05 5.83 -5.80
C ARG A 307 11.36 4.98 -4.74
N VAL A 308 12.16 4.15 -4.07
CA VAL A 308 11.78 3.39 -2.87
C VAL A 308 12.31 4.14 -1.65
N SER A 309 11.44 4.44 -0.70
CA SER A 309 11.78 5.05 0.58
C SER A 309 11.29 4.19 1.74
N ALA A 310 12.17 3.85 2.68
CA ALA A 310 11.81 3.10 3.87
C ALA A 310 12.81 3.37 5.00
N PRO A 311 12.39 3.39 6.29
CA PRO A 311 13.28 3.64 7.42
C PRO A 311 13.79 2.32 8.02
N TYR A 312 14.47 1.47 7.26
CA TYR A 312 14.93 0.16 7.73
C TYR A 312 16.09 0.28 8.70
N GLU A 313 15.87 -0.09 9.94
CA GLU A 313 16.89 -0.15 11.01
C GLU A 313 17.49 -1.54 11.16
N ARG A 314 16.74 -2.58 10.75
CA ARG A 314 17.05 -3.99 10.93
C ARG A 314 16.86 -4.78 9.63
N GLY A 315 17.31 -6.03 9.62
CA GLY A 315 16.99 -7.02 8.60
C GLY A 315 15.81 -7.90 9.02
N GLY A 316 15.72 -9.09 8.45
CA GLY A 316 14.67 -10.07 8.70
C GLY A 316 13.77 -10.32 7.49
N LEU A 317 13.00 -11.41 7.53
CA LEU A 317 12.15 -11.83 6.41
C LEU A 317 11.02 -10.85 6.17
N PHE A 318 10.38 -10.37 7.23
CA PHE A 318 9.30 -9.38 7.14
C PHE A 318 9.77 -8.09 6.45
N VAL A 319 10.93 -7.55 6.87
CA VAL A 319 11.51 -6.33 6.26
C VAL A 319 11.94 -6.58 4.80
N LEU A 320 12.49 -7.77 4.52
CA LEU A 320 12.84 -8.14 3.15
C LEU A 320 11.61 -8.29 2.26
N ASN A 321 10.52 -8.89 2.78
CA ASN A 321 9.25 -8.99 2.07
C ASN A 321 8.69 -7.60 1.73
N GLU A 322 8.70 -6.66 2.69
CA GLU A 322 8.29 -5.27 2.45
C GLU A 322 9.15 -4.60 1.36
N LEU A 323 10.48 -4.80 1.37
CA LEU A 323 11.35 -4.27 0.31
C LEU A 323 11.06 -4.91 -1.05
N VAL A 324 10.77 -6.21 -1.11
CA VAL A 324 10.38 -6.88 -2.36
C VAL A 324 9.04 -6.34 -2.85
N HIS A 325 8.07 -6.11 -1.97
CA HIS A 325 6.80 -5.45 -2.30
C HIS A 325 7.04 -4.07 -2.91
N GLU A 326 7.82 -3.21 -2.26
CA GLU A 326 8.12 -1.87 -2.77
C GLU A 326 8.79 -1.90 -4.17
N ASN A 327 9.64 -2.89 -4.42
CA ASN A 327 10.22 -3.08 -5.75
C ASN A 327 9.25 -3.70 -6.76
N GLY A 328 8.18 -4.35 -6.32
CA GLY A 328 7.05 -4.71 -7.17
C GLY A 328 6.38 -3.45 -7.77
N HIS A 329 6.17 -2.41 -6.96
CA HIS A 329 5.75 -1.11 -7.46
C HIS A 329 6.75 -0.50 -8.46
N VAL A 330 8.07 -0.61 -8.20
CA VAL A 330 9.10 -0.14 -9.16
C VAL A 330 8.91 -0.82 -10.51
N VAL A 331 8.76 -2.15 -10.51
CA VAL A 331 8.56 -2.93 -11.75
C VAL A 331 7.30 -2.50 -12.48
N ASN A 332 6.19 -2.32 -11.74
CA ASN A 332 4.93 -1.83 -12.29
C ASN A 332 5.11 -0.45 -12.97
N ILE A 333 5.65 0.52 -12.22
CA ILE A 333 5.88 1.89 -12.71
C ILE A 333 6.77 1.93 -13.95
N THR A 334 7.88 1.20 -13.93
CA THR A 334 8.88 1.24 -15.01
C THR A 334 8.47 0.48 -16.25
N ALA A 335 7.57 -0.51 -16.13
CA ALA A 335 7.03 -1.27 -17.24
C ALA A 335 6.01 -0.50 -18.07
N ILE A 336 5.41 0.58 -17.54
CA ILE A 336 4.41 1.36 -18.28
C ILE A 336 5.06 1.99 -19.51
N ARG A 337 4.56 1.62 -20.68
CA ARG A 337 5.03 2.13 -22.00
C ARG A 337 3.86 2.70 -22.78
N ASN A 338 3.38 3.83 -22.33
CA ASN A 338 2.21 4.47 -22.90
C ASN A 338 2.43 5.99 -23.08
N ARG A 339 1.48 6.64 -23.69
CA ARG A 339 1.49 8.11 -23.81
C ARG A 339 1.37 8.76 -22.42
N PRO A 340 1.92 9.95 -22.21
CA PRO A 340 2.04 10.59 -20.88
C PRO A 340 0.74 10.67 -20.07
N ALA A 341 -0.40 10.84 -20.73
CA ALA A 341 -1.71 10.88 -20.07
C ALA A 341 -2.08 9.58 -19.32
N PHE A 342 -1.43 8.46 -19.63
CA PHE A 342 -1.69 7.14 -19.07
C PHE A 342 -0.50 6.54 -18.33
N VAL A 343 0.55 7.32 -18.09
CA VAL A 343 1.70 6.88 -17.27
C VAL A 343 1.35 7.04 -15.80
N ASP A 344 0.52 6.14 -15.34
CA ASP A 344 0.07 5.95 -13.97
C ASP A 344 -0.43 4.51 -13.85
N TRP A 345 -0.60 3.97 -12.65
CA TRP A 345 -1.24 2.67 -12.49
C TRP A 345 -2.77 2.75 -12.68
N PRO A 346 -3.41 1.63 -13.03
CA PRO A 346 -4.86 1.61 -13.27
C PRO A 346 -5.67 2.07 -12.06
N SER A 347 -5.28 1.58 -10.87
CA SER A 347 -5.83 1.96 -9.56
C SER A 347 -4.85 1.60 -8.44
N ASP A 348 -5.09 2.14 -7.24
CA ASP A 348 -4.32 1.78 -6.05
C ASP A 348 -4.48 0.30 -5.69
N LEU A 349 -5.69 -0.25 -5.84
CA LEU A 349 -5.94 -1.69 -5.67
C LEU A 349 -5.04 -2.54 -6.57
N PHE A 350 -4.93 -2.20 -7.85
CA PHE A 350 -4.05 -2.93 -8.78
C PHE A 350 -2.58 -2.78 -8.40
N ALA A 351 -2.17 -1.59 -8.00
CA ALA A 351 -0.79 -1.32 -7.63
C ALA A 351 -0.35 -2.15 -6.42
N GLU A 352 -1.15 -2.16 -5.35
CA GLU A 352 -0.90 -2.97 -4.14
C GLU A 352 -0.90 -4.47 -4.47
N ALA A 353 -1.89 -4.93 -5.22
CA ALA A 353 -1.99 -6.34 -5.62
C ALA A 353 -0.79 -6.81 -6.44
N PHE A 354 -0.35 -6.01 -7.41
CA PHE A 354 0.78 -6.38 -8.24
C PHE A 354 2.10 -6.36 -7.46
N ALA A 355 2.29 -5.44 -6.53
CA ALA A 355 3.48 -5.38 -5.68
C ALA A 355 3.63 -6.65 -4.83
N ASP A 356 2.53 -7.24 -4.41
CA ASP A 356 2.50 -8.50 -3.66
C ASP A 356 2.77 -9.75 -4.53
N VAL A 357 2.60 -9.67 -5.84
CA VAL A 357 2.86 -10.85 -6.72
C VAL A 357 4.27 -11.40 -6.54
N PRO A 358 5.36 -10.64 -6.64
CA PRO A 358 6.70 -11.11 -6.32
C PRO A 358 6.96 -11.23 -4.81
N ALA A 359 6.34 -10.39 -3.97
CA ALA A 359 6.61 -10.35 -2.54
C ALA A 359 6.19 -11.65 -1.82
N TRP A 360 5.05 -12.22 -2.17
CA TRP A 360 4.60 -13.48 -1.58
C TRP A 360 5.57 -14.64 -1.81
N SER A 361 6.39 -14.59 -2.87
CA SER A 361 7.42 -15.60 -3.12
C SER A 361 8.45 -15.71 -2.00
N THR A 362 8.70 -14.65 -1.23
CA THR A 362 9.67 -14.68 -0.12
C THR A 362 9.29 -15.68 0.98
N TYR A 363 8.00 -16.02 1.06
CA TYR A 363 7.49 -17.03 1.98
C TYR A 363 7.44 -18.46 1.37
N GLU A 364 7.80 -18.61 0.09
CA GLU A 364 7.89 -19.94 -0.54
C GLU A 364 9.24 -20.61 -0.20
N PRO A 365 9.24 -21.88 0.23
CA PRO A 365 10.50 -22.56 0.58
C PRO A 365 11.52 -22.62 -0.57
N GLY A 366 11.05 -22.74 -1.82
CA GLY A 366 11.90 -22.68 -3.00
C GLY A 366 12.68 -21.38 -3.12
N TRP A 367 12.00 -20.26 -2.93
CA TRP A 367 12.61 -18.92 -2.90
C TRP A 367 13.64 -18.80 -1.77
N GLN A 368 13.27 -19.22 -0.55
CA GLN A 368 14.10 -19.13 0.64
C GLN A 368 15.40 -19.95 0.45
N ARG A 369 15.31 -21.19 -0.03
CA ARG A 369 16.50 -22.00 -0.36
C ARG A 369 17.41 -21.32 -1.37
N ARG A 370 16.83 -20.76 -2.44
CA ARG A 370 17.62 -20.14 -3.52
C ARG A 370 18.30 -18.84 -3.10
N TYR A 371 17.63 -17.98 -2.37
CA TYR A 371 18.12 -16.63 -2.10
C TYR A 371 18.74 -16.48 -0.72
N LEU A 372 18.35 -17.30 0.25
CA LEU A 372 18.89 -17.28 1.61
C LEU A 372 19.83 -18.47 1.91
N GLY A 373 19.76 -19.54 1.12
CA GLY A 373 20.48 -20.81 1.40
C GLY A 373 19.84 -21.64 2.52
N HIS A 374 18.74 -21.20 3.07
CA HIS A 374 17.98 -21.81 4.16
C HIS A 374 16.50 -21.68 3.90
N GLU A 375 15.68 -22.54 4.52
CA GLU A 375 14.22 -22.47 4.40
C GLU A 375 13.55 -22.75 5.74
N ALA A 376 12.40 -22.13 5.96
CA ALA A 376 11.47 -22.49 7.02
C ALA A 376 10.56 -23.64 6.58
N PRO A 377 10.00 -24.44 7.50
CA PRO A 377 8.96 -25.39 7.16
C PRO A 377 7.80 -24.71 6.40
N GLU A 378 7.40 -25.29 5.27
CA GLU A 378 6.43 -24.70 4.35
C GLU A 378 5.16 -24.19 5.05
N GLN A 379 4.53 -25.03 5.89
CA GLN A 379 3.30 -24.66 6.57
C GLN A 379 3.47 -23.50 7.55
N LEU A 380 4.64 -23.37 8.20
CA LEU A 380 4.94 -22.21 9.07
C LEU A 380 5.14 -20.95 8.23
N SER A 381 5.86 -21.06 7.13
CA SER A 381 6.15 -19.94 6.25
C SER A 381 4.88 -19.38 5.59
N LEU A 382 4.08 -20.25 4.98
CA LEU A 382 2.81 -19.85 4.36
C LEU A 382 1.81 -19.31 5.39
N ARG A 383 1.78 -19.89 6.60
CA ARG A 383 0.92 -19.38 7.67
C ARG A 383 1.36 -18.00 8.14
N ALA A 384 2.66 -17.71 8.14
CA ALA A 384 3.18 -16.36 8.43
C ALA A 384 2.66 -15.36 7.39
N LEU A 385 2.79 -15.66 6.10
CA LEU A 385 2.25 -14.85 5.01
C LEU A 385 0.75 -14.58 5.19
N TYR A 386 -0.04 -15.66 5.26
CA TYR A 386 -1.50 -15.49 5.31
C TYR A 386 -2.01 -14.88 6.62
N SER A 387 -1.27 -15.00 7.74
CA SER A 387 -1.59 -14.25 8.97
C SER A 387 -1.53 -12.73 8.76
N ALA A 388 -0.51 -12.25 8.03
CA ALA A 388 -0.39 -10.84 7.67
C ALA A 388 -1.53 -10.40 6.74
N VAL A 389 -1.79 -11.19 5.69
CA VAL A 389 -2.89 -10.94 4.74
C VAL A 389 -4.25 -10.89 5.47
N MET A 390 -4.52 -11.84 6.36
CA MET A 390 -5.78 -11.88 7.10
C MET A 390 -5.94 -10.70 8.06
N LEU A 391 -4.86 -10.19 8.60
CA LEU A 391 -4.91 -8.97 9.41
C LEU A 391 -5.30 -7.76 8.55
N ASP A 392 -4.83 -7.67 7.31
CA ASP A 392 -5.22 -6.61 6.36
C ASP A 392 -6.68 -6.77 5.88
N VAL A 393 -7.14 -8.01 5.66
CA VAL A 393 -8.56 -8.31 5.38
C VAL A 393 -9.45 -7.91 6.58
N ALA A 394 -8.98 -8.13 7.81
CA ALA A 394 -9.70 -7.70 9.01
C ALA A 394 -9.79 -6.16 9.11
N TRP A 395 -8.73 -5.43 8.80
CA TRP A 395 -8.77 -3.96 8.71
C TRP A 395 -9.70 -3.48 7.59
N SER A 396 -9.74 -4.17 6.45
CA SER A 396 -10.66 -3.87 5.36
C SER A 396 -12.11 -4.01 5.79
N LEU A 397 -12.45 -5.09 6.50
CA LEU A 397 -13.79 -5.31 7.05
C LEU A 397 -14.14 -4.29 8.14
N PHE A 398 -13.18 -3.95 9.01
CA PHE A 398 -13.33 -2.93 10.03
C PHE A 398 -13.67 -1.57 9.41
N GLU A 399 -12.87 -1.12 8.46
CA GLU A 399 -13.07 0.17 7.81
C GLU A 399 -14.38 0.23 7.03
N LEU A 400 -14.72 -0.82 6.28
CA LEU A 400 -16.00 -0.94 5.59
C LEU A 400 -17.19 -0.77 6.55
N ARG A 401 -17.17 -1.45 7.69
CA ARG A 401 -18.24 -1.37 8.69
C ARG A 401 -18.30 0.00 9.37
N MET A 402 -17.12 0.62 9.61
CA MET A 402 -17.06 2.00 10.12
C MET A 402 -17.64 3.01 9.11
N PHE A 403 -17.41 2.85 7.80
CA PHE A 403 -18.04 3.70 6.78
C PHE A 403 -19.56 3.56 6.75
N ARG A 404 -20.08 2.34 6.86
CA ARG A 404 -21.54 2.08 6.85
C ARG A 404 -22.24 2.53 8.12
N ALA A 405 -21.53 2.47 9.25
CA ALA A 405 -22.08 2.83 10.57
C ALA A 405 -21.05 3.65 11.37
N PRO A 406 -20.79 4.92 10.99
CA PRO A 406 -19.69 5.71 11.55
C PRO A 406 -19.84 6.08 13.03
N MET A 407 -21.03 5.83 13.61
CA MET A 407 -21.29 5.99 15.05
C MET A 407 -20.94 4.75 15.88
N THR A 408 -20.58 3.64 15.24
CA THR A 408 -20.19 2.39 15.92
C THR A 408 -18.94 2.63 16.77
N ASP A 409 -18.85 1.92 17.89
CA ASP A 409 -17.64 1.91 18.72
C ASP A 409 -16.51 1.19 17.98
N PRO A 410 -15.42 1.88 17.59
CA PRO A 410 -14.36 1.26 16.79
C PRO A 410 -13.58 0.19 17.58
N ASN A 411 -13.41 0.34 18.90
CA ASN A 411 -12.71 -0.66 19.70
C ASN A 411 -13.54 -1.94 19.87
N ALA A 412 -14.86 -1.80 20.09
CA ALA A 412 -15.76 -2.93 20.19
C ALA A 412 -15.84 -3.68 18.85
N LEU A 413 -15.96 -2.95 17.72
CA LEU A 413 -16.01 -3.52 16.38
C LEU A 413 -14.71 -4.26 16.04
N TRP A 414 -13.56 -3.65 16.32
CA TRP A 414 -12.26 -4.28 16.05
C TRP A 414 -12.07 -5.54 16.89
N THR A 415 -12.44 -5.48 18.16
CA THR A 415 -12.40 -6.62 19.09
C THR A 415 -13.30 -7.76 18.60
N GLU A 416 -14.52 -7.46 18.13
CA GLU A 416 -15.43 -8.46 17.54
C GLU A 416 -14.77 -9.15 16.33
N ILE A 417 -14.25 -8.37 15.36
CA ILE A 417 -13.64 -8.91 14.16
C ILE A 417 -12.44 -9.79 14.48
N THR A 418 -11.53 -9.29 15.31
CA THR A 418 -10.27 -10.00 15.61
C THR A 418 -10.46 -11.23 16.49
N SER A 419 -11.38 -11.19 17.44
CA SER A 419 -11.68 -12.36 18.26
C SER A 419 -12.40 -13.44 17.44
N ARG A 420 -13.34 -13.05 16.59
CA ARG A 420 -14.12 -13.98 15.78
C ARG A 420 -13.29 -14.68 14.71
N TYR A 421 -12.43 -13.94 14.01
CA TYR A 421 -11.76 -14.45 12.81
C TYR A 421 -10.27 -14.75 12.98
N LEU A 422 -9.60 -14.02 13.88
CA LEU A 422 -8.15 -14.15 14.08
C LEU A 422 -7.77 -14.81 15.41
N HIS A 423 -8.74 -15.30 16.17
CA HIS A 423 -8.52 -15.92 17.49
C HIS A 423 -7.74 -15.04 18.48
N ILE A 424 -8.01 -13.72 18.47
CA ILE A 424 -7.37 -12.77 19.39
C ILE A 424 -8.24 -12.55 20.61
N VAL A 425 -7.64 -12.62 21.81
CA VAL A 425 -8.30 -12.33 23.08
C VAL A 425 -8.92 -10.94 23.05
N PRO A 426 -10.21 -10.79 23.44
CA PRO A 426 -10.90 -9.51 23.44
C PRO A 426 -10.24 -8.46 24.34
N HIS A 427 -9.88 -7.32 23.76
CA HIS A 427 -9.33 -6.16 24.45
C HIS A 427 -9.98 -4.86 23.95
N PRO A 428 -11.25 -4.61 24.28
CA PRO A 428 -11.97 -3.40 23.82
C PRO A 428 -11.43 -2.10 24.44
N GLU A 429 -10.60 -2.18 25.46
CA GLU A 429 -9.92 -1.05 26.07
C GLU A 429 -8.77 -0.50 25.22
N PHE A 430 -8.28 -1.25 24.21
CA PHE A 430 -7.16 -0.85 23.36
C PHE A 430 -7.61 -0.48 21.94
N SER A 431 -7.25 0.72 21.49
CA SER A 431 -7.43 1.15 20.11
C SER A 431 -6.30 0.65 19.21
N TRP A 432 -5.88 -0.61 19.33
CA TRP A 432 -4.71 -1.12 18.65
C TRP A 432 -4.88 -1.28 17.12
N TRP A 433 -6.11 -1.19 16.61
CA TRP A 433 -6.39 -1.02 15.19
C TRP A 433 -5.74 0.27 14.63
N ALA A 434 -5.53 1.30 15.46
CA ALA A 434 -5.04 2.61 15.09
C ALA A 434 -3.50 2.65 14.89
N VAL A 435 -2.88 1.56 14.45
CA VAL A 435 -1.48 1.52 14.01
C VAL A 435 -1.32 1.75 12.51
N ARG A 436 -2.42 1.70 11.74
CA ARG A 436 -2.44 1.93 10.29
C ARG A 436 -2.71 3.39 9.99
N VAL A 437 -1.72 4.07 9.37
CA VAL A 437 -1.85 5.48 8.97
C VAL A 437 -2.93 5.67 7.90
N GLN A 438 -3.12 4.68 7.03
CA GLN A 438 -4.10 4.69 5.96
C GLN A 438 -5.53 4.96 6.45
N LEU A 439 -5.89 4.47 7.64
CA LEU A 439 -7.19 4.74 8.27
C LEU A 439 -7.46 6.24 8.49
N ALA A 440 -6.42 7.05 8.61
CA ALA A 440 -6.52 8.50 8.79
C ALA A 440 -6.16 9.28 7.53
N ASP A 441 -5.20 8.80 6.74
CA ASP A 441 -4.70 9.48 5.56
C ASP A 441 -5.60 9.32 4.34
N LEU A 442 -6.00 8.08 4.07
CA LEU A 442 -6.82 7.70 2.94
C LEU A 442 -8.01 6.85 3.40
N PRO A 443 -9.02 7.44 4.08
CA PRO A 443 -10.15 6.69 4.59
C PRO A 443 -10.87 5.90 3.49
N GLY A 444 -11.07 4.59 3.72
CA GLY A 444 -11.57 3.63 2.73
C GLY A 444 -10.47 2.83 2.02
N TYR A 445 -9.18 3.19 2.23
CA TYR A 445 -8.06 2.59 1.51
C TYR A 445 -7.78 1.15 1.91
N MET A 446 -8.08 0.75 3.16
CA MET A 446 -7.76 -0.60 3.65
C MET A 446 -8.37 -1.71 2.78
N VAL A 447 -9.49 -1.45 2.10
CA VAL A 447 -10.09 -2.40 1.16
C VAL A 447 -9.12 -2.78 0.02
N ASN A 448 -8.20 -1.90 -0.35
CA ASN A 448 -7.21 -2.18 -1.40
C ASN A 448 -6.24 -3.29 -1.00
N TYR A 449 -5.93 -3.44 0.30
CA TYR A 449 -5.14 -4.57 0.78
C TYR A 449 -5.94 -5.87 0.81
N GLY A 450 -7.19 -5.84 1.32
CA GLY A 450 -8.03 -7.03 1.36
C GLY A 450 -8.39 -7.57 -0.03
N PHE A 451 -8.84 -6.71 -0.94
CA PHE A 451 -9.09 -7.08 -2.34
C PHE A 451 -7.78 -7.25 -3.14
N GLY A 452 -6.72 -6.54 -2.75
CA GLY A 452 -5.38 -6.74 -3.29
C GLY A 452 -4.94 -8.19 -3.16
N ALA A 453 -5.14 -8.81 -2.00
CA ALA A 453 -4.83 -10.22 -1.79
C ALA A 453 -5.58 -11.16 -2.75
N ILE A 454 -6.82 -10.83 -3.11
CA ILE A 454 -7.59 -11.60 -4.13
C ILE A 454 -6.91 -11.48 -5.49
N LEU A 455 -6.64 -10.25 -5.93
CA LEU A 455 -6.00 -10.01 -7.23
C LEU A 455 -4.59 -10.60 -7.28
N THR A 456 -3.83 -10.52 -6.19
CA THR A 456 -2.49 -11.13 -6.08
C THR A 456 -2.57 -12.64 -6.30
N ALA A 457 -3.48 -13.33 -5.61
CA ALA A 457 -3.66 -14.78 -5.74
C ALA A 457 -4.05 -15.16 -7.18
N GLU A 458 -5.01 -14.47 -7.79
CA GLU A 458 -5.45 -14.65 -9.17
C GLU A 458 -4.31 -14.42 -10.17
N MET A 459 -3.55 -13.32 -10.02
CA MET A 459 -2.40 -13.04 -10.88
C MET A 459 -1.31 -14.11 -10.74
N ARG A 460 -0.96 -14.51 -9.51
CA ARG A 460 0.05 -15.53 -9.26
C ARG A 460 -0.31 -16.88 -9.87
N GLU A 461 -1.57 -17.30 -9.74
CA GLU A 461 -2.08 -18.53 -10.37
C GLU A 461 -1.94 -18.45 -11.89
N HIS A 462 -2.47 -17.40 -12.52
CA HIS A 462 -2.42 -17.23 -13.98
C HIS A 462 -0.98 -17.13 -14.52
N ILE A 463 -0.08 -16.42 -13.83
CA ILE A 463 1.34 -16.36 -14.20
C ILE A 463 1.97 -17.75 -14.12
N SER A 464 1.67 -18.51 -13.07
CA SER A 464 2.20 -19.88 -12.89
C SER A 464 1.68 -20.85 -13.94
N GLU A 465 0.45 -20.71 -14.38
CA GLU A 465 -0.11 -21.47 -15.51
C GLU A 465 0.59 -21.15 -16.83
N ALA A 466 0.90 -19.88 -17.07
CA ALA A 466 1.51 -19.40 -18.31
C ALA A 466 3.03 -19.68 -18.40
N LEU A 467 3.76 -19.47 -17.31
CA LEU A 467 5.23 -19.51 -17.29
C LEU A 467 5.80 -20.70 -16.50
N GLY A 468 5.03 -21.30 -15.62
CA GLY A 468 5.50 -22.20 -14.57
C GLY A 468 5.83 -21.43 -13.28
N ALA A 469 6.36 -22.15 -12.28
CA ALA A 469 6.76 -21.54 -11.01
C ALA A 469 7.86 -20.49 -11.22
N PHE A 470 7.69 -19.32 -10.66
CA PHE A 470 8.61 -18.17 -10.80
C PHE A 470 9.24 -17.72 -9.47
N ASP A 471 8.89 -18.36 -8.36
CA ASP A 471 9.45 -18.12 -7.03
C ASP A 471 10.98 -18.22 -6.99
N THR A 472 11.56 -19.15 -7.76
CA THR A 472 13.02 -19.30 -7.87
C THR A 472 13.67 -18.47 -8.98
N GLY A 473 12.92 -17.58 -9.59
CA GLY A 473 13.35 -16.72 -10.71
C GLY A 473 13.06 -17.35 -12.08
N ASP A 474 12.46 -16.57 -12.95
CA ASP A 474 12.28 -16.86 -14.38
C ASP A 474 12.49 -15.58 -15.18
N SER A 475 13.56 -15.50 -15.96
CA SER A 475 13.93 -14.31 -16.71
C SER A 475 12.89 -13.85 -17.75
N ARG A 476 11.92 -14.69 -18.07
CA ARG A 476 10.78 -14.35 -18.97
C ARG A 476 9.73 -13.51 -18.25
N TRP A 477 9.65 -13.62 -16.90
CA TRP A 477 8.57 -13.07 -16.09
C TRP A 477 8.32 -11.57 -16.36
N TYR A 478 9.37 -10.74 -16.25
CA TYR A 478 9.22 -9.29 -16.45
C TYR A 478 8.79 -8.92 -17.88
N GLY A 479 9.42 -9.54 -18.88
CA GLY A 479 9.09 -9.30 -20.28
C GLY A 479 7.65 -9.69 -20.61
N TRP A 480 7.23 -10.87 -20.15
CA TRP A 480 5.88 -11.36 -20.37
C TRP A 480 4.83 -10.49 -19.69
N LEU A 481 5.03 -10.13 -18.41
CA LEU A 481 4.12 -9.24 -17.69
C LEU A 481 4.07 -7.83 -18.29
N SER A 482 5.22 -7.29 -18.70
CA SER A 482 5.27 -5.99 -19.35
C SER A 482 4.38 -5.96 -20.60
N GLU A 483 4.37 -7.01 -21.42
CA GLU A 483 3.56 -7.06 -22.65
C GLU A 483 2.09 -7.36 -22.39
N HIS A 484 1.76 -8.24 -21.44
CA HIS A 484 0.39 -8.71 -21.25
C HIS A 484 -0.40 -7.92 -20.21
N LEU A 485 0.28 -7.25 -19.27
CA LEU A 485 -0.37 -6.61 -18.13
C LEU A 485 0.07 -5.15 -17.90
N LEU A 486 1.38 -4.86 -17.78
CA LEU A 486 1.83 -3.63 -17.14
C LEU A 486 1.95 -2.43 -18.10
N ARG A 487 2.27 -2.67 -19.38
CA ARG A 487 2.55 -1.59 -20.35
C ARG A 487 1.43 -0.57 -20.53
N TYR A 488 0.21 -0.95 -20.22
CA TYR A 488 -0.99 -0.15 -20.48
C TYR A 488 -1.14 1.03 -19.50
N GLY A 489 -0.61 0.87 -18.27
CA GLY A 489 -0.83 1.86 -17.22
C GLY A 489 -2.32 2.15 -17.03
N SER A 490 -2.68 3.40 -16.77
CA SER A 490 -4.07 3.84 -16.55
C SER A 490 -4.91 4.00 -17.85
N GLU A 491 -4.41 3.55 -19.01
CA GLU A 491 -5.20 3.53 -20.25
C GLU A 491 -6.41 2.59 -20.16
N ARG A 492 -6.25 1.50 -19.39
CA ARG A 492 -7.32 0.54 -19.09
C ARG A 492 -7.65 0.62 -17.61
N ASP A 493 -8.91 0.56 -17.27
CA ASP A 493 -9.32 0.37 -15.88
C ASP A 493 -8.95 -1.04 -15.39
N THR A 494 -8.83 -1.19 -14.07
CA THR A 494 -8.40 -2.44 -13.45
C THR A 494 -9.27 -3.62 -13.83
N ARG A 495 -10.60 -3.44 -13.87
CA ARG A 495 -11.54 -4.49 -14.23
C ARG A 495 -11.29 -5.02 -15.63
N THR A 496 -11.23 -4.12 -16.61
CA THR A 496 -10.97 -4.48 -18.01
C THR A 496 -9.60 -5.15 -18.16
N LEU A 497 -8.59 -4.57 -17.52
CA LEU A 497 -7.22 -5.09 -17.57
C LEU A 497 -7.13 -6.51 -16.99
N MET A 498 -7.74 -6.74 -15.83
CA MET A 498 -7.74 -8.05 -15.19
C MET A 498 -8.58 -9.09 -15.95
N GLN A 499 -9.73 -8.70 -16.49
CA GLN A 499 -10.54 -9.61 -17.32
C GLN A 499 -9.79 -10.04 -18.59
N ASP A 500 -9.11 -9.11 -19.25
CA ASP A 500 -8.30 -9.41 -20.44
C ASP A 500 -7.10 -10.31 -20.08
N PHE A 501 -6.45 -10.04 -18.95
CA PHE A 501 -5.29 -10.81 -18.48
C PHE A 501 -5.67 -12.23 -18.04
N LEU A 502 -6.69 -12.38 -17.23
CA LEU A 502 -7.13 -13.67 -16.69
C LEU A 502 -7.99 -14.48 -17.68
N GLY A 503 -8.57 -13.84 -18.69
CA GLY A 503 -9.56 -14.45 -19.59
C GLY A 503 -10.90 -14.77 -18.90
N ARG A 504 -11.12 -14.30 -17.68
CA ARG A 504 -12.32 -14.50 -16.86
C ARG A 504 -12.51 -13.36 -15.85
N PRO A 505 -13.71 -13.20 -15.28
CA PRO A 505 -13.90 -12.28 -14.16
C PRO A 505 -13.03 -12.65 -12.95
N VAL A 506 -12.65 -11.64 -12.16
CA VAL A 506 -11.97 -11.81 -10.87
C VAL A 506 -12.91 -12.55 -9.89
N SER A 507 -12.34 -13.42 -9.07
CA SER A 507 -13.06 -14.12 -8.00
C SER A 507 -12.13 -14.36 -6.80
N PRO A 508 -12.64 -14.60 -5.59
CA PRO A 508 -11.82 -14.94 -4.44
C PRO A 508 -11.31 -16.38 -4.46
N HIS A 509 -11.61 -17.16 -5.50
CA HIS A 509 -11.39 -18.61 -5.55
C HIS A 509 -9.92 -19.01 -5.31
N SER A 510 -8.99 -18.40 -6.03
CA SER A 510 -7.56 -18.73 -5.92
C SER A 510 -7.02 -18.49 -4.51
N LEU A 511 -7.43 -17.39 -3.86
CA LEU A 511 -7.05 -17.09 -2.48
C LEU A 511 -7.67 -18.09 -1.49
N LEU A 512 -8.94 -18.42 -1.66
CA LEU A 512 -9.65 -19.39 -0.81
C LEU A 512 -9.02 -20.78 -0.91
N GLU A 513 -8.67 -21.23 -2.13
CA GLU A 513 -7.97 -22.51 -2.31
C GLU A 513 -6.61 -22.55 -1.60
N GLN A 514 -5.85 -21.46 -1.68
CA GLN A 514 -4.55 -21.36 -1.00
C GLN A 514 -4.71 -21.41 0.52
N ILE A 515 -5.72 -20.74 1.08
CA ILE A 515 -6.04 -20.79 2.52
C ILE A 515 -6.47 -22.21 2.93
N HIS A 516 -7.32 -22.88 2.17
CA HIS A 516 -7.79 -24.23 2.48
C HIS A 516 -6.67 -25.31 2.42
N ARG A 517 -5.57 -25.06 1.71
CA ARG A 517 -4.38 -25.92 1.70
C ARG A 517 -3.52 -25.80 2.96
N LEU A 518 -3.73 -24.78 3.78
CA LEU A 518 -3.03 -24.62 5.04
C LEU A 518 -3.50 -25.69 6.03
N LYS A 519 -2.55 -26.46 6.55
CA LYS A 519 -2.83 -27.44 7.59
C LYS A 519 -2.78 -26.76 8.96
N PRO A 520 -3.62 -27.15 9.90
CA PRO A 520 -3.47 -26.72 11.28
C PRO A 520 -2.05 -27.08 11.78
N VAL A 521 -1.30 -26.07 12.16
CA VAL A 521 0.00 -26.26 12.81
C VAL A 521 -0.26 -26.29 14.32
N SER A 522 0.31 -27.28 15.01
CA SER A 522 0.29 -27.28 16.48
C SER A 522 1.08 -26.08 16.99
N LEU A 523 0.38 -25.02 17.27
CA LEU A 523 0.97 -23.81 17.83
C LEU A 523 1.43 -24.12 19.25
N ARG A 524 2.74 -23.98 19.52
CA ARG A 524 3.26 -24.11 20.88
C ARG A 524 2.60 -23.02 21.73
N GLN A 525 2.02 -23.41 22.86
CA GLN A 525 1.60 -22.41 23.84
C GLN A 525 2.83 -21.58 24.25
N PRO A 526 2.68 -20.26 24.37
CA PRO A 526 3.78 -19.36 24.72
C PRO A 526 4.37 -19.64 26.10
#